data_034e9abea0c8a5209c0d5de5f03310fe
#
_entry.id   034e9abea0c8a5209c0d5de5f03310fe
#
_cell.length_a   1.000
_cell.length_b   1.000
_cell.length_c   1.000
_cell.angle_alpha   90.00
_cell.angle_beta   90.00
_cell.angle_gamma   90.00
#
_symmetry.space_group_name_H-M   'P 1'
#
loop_
_entity.id
_entity.type
_entity.pdbx_description
1 polymer ?
#
loop_
_entity_poly.entity_id
_entity_poly.type
_entity_poly.pdbx_seq_one_letter_code
_entity_poly.pdbx_strand_id
1 'polypeptide(L)'
;MKYIGIDGGGTKTKFVLYDENGNIMHEIVDQSVHILTQSEEICIDILRKNVLALDSSKQAIIIAGLAGYGNQKELRHQIENICKKAFDGYQYLLYNDVQIALMGALAGQDGIVVIAGTGSIAFSYVAGQSKRCGGWGYQLGDEGSAYWIGCQLLQKYCQQVDGRLPRTLLYHKVKEYCGLMNDYDMIQYRHRMENERKVIAHLAKLNYELAKQNDPYALQIYQDAAHHLASLVWPLAKDFKYSFILSYIGGVFLAKDYILKPLKKELSALQVQIQSPIFPPEYGAYLLGKEYIKKNAI
;
A
#
# COMPACT_ATOMS: atom_id res chain seq x y z
N MET A 1 14.56 -4.79 26.91
CA MET A 1 13.46 -5.56 26.25
C MET A 1 13.70 -5.56 24.76
N LYS A 2 13.35 -6.65 24.03
CA LYS A 2 13.53 -6.76 22.58
C LYS A 2 12.16 -6.88 21.90
N TYR A 3 12.07 -6.44 20.65
CA TYR A 3 10.85 -6.50 19.84
C TYR A 3 11.15 -7.08 18.47
N ILE A 4 10.30 -7.96 17.97
CA ILE A 4 10.35 -8.44 16.58
C ILE A 4 9.18 -7.80 15.85
N GLY A 5 9.47 -6.85 14.95
CA GLY A 5 8.49 -6.29 14.02
C GLY A 5 8.41 -7.14 12.76
N ILE A 6 7.19 -7.56 12.37
CA ILE A 6 6.96 -8.36 11.17
C ILE A 6 6.02 -7.59 10.24
N ASP A 7 6.46 -7.35 8.99
CA ASP A 7 5.64 -6.85 7.88
C ASP A 7 5.38 -7.99 6.90
N GLY A 8 4.21 -8.63 7.01
CA GLY A 8 3.77 -9.75 6.18
C GLY A 8 2.90 -9.29 5.03
N GLY A 9 3.51 -8.80 3.96
CA GLY A 9 2.82 -8.36 2.75
C GLY A 9 2.51 -9.48 1.74
N GLY A 10 1.83 -9.12 0.64
CA GLY A 10 1.41 -10.07 -0.39
C GLY A 10 2.52 -10.66 -1.26
N THR A 11 3.75 -10.12 -1.23
CA THR A 11 4.88 -10.56 -2.07
C THR A 11 6.09 -11.05 -1.30
N LYS A 12 6.31 -10.52 -0.11
CA LYS A 12 7.42 -10.84 0.79
C LYS A 12 7.02 -10.57 2.22
N THR A 13 7.77 -11.14 3.17
CA THR A 13 7.66 -10.87 4.60
C THR A 13 8.99 -10.36 5.12
N LYS A 14 8.98 -9.25 5.83
CA LYS A 14 10.17 -8.69 6.48
C LYS A 14 10.06 -8.85 8.00
N PHE A 15 11.13 -9.31 8.62
CA PHE A 15 11.29 -9.52 10.05
C PHE A 15 12.44 -8.66 10.54
N VAL A 16 12.24 -7.87 11.60
CA VAL A 16 13.26 -7.02 12.15
C VAL A 16 13.27 -7.13 13.67
N LEU A 17 14.44 -7.45 14.22
CA LEU A 17 14.68 -7.44 15.67
C LEU A 17 15.16 -6.05 16.09
N TYR A 18 14.46 -5.44 17.02
CA TYR A 18 14.77 -4.15 17.61
C TYR A 18 15.17 -4.29 19.07
N ASP A 19 16.09 -3.41 19.51
CA ASP A 19 16.34 -3.18 20.94
C ASP A 19 15.24 -2.29 21.57
N GLU A 20 15.33 -2.01 22.84
CA GLU A 20 14.38 -1.16 23.56
C GLU A 20 14.33 0.30 23.09
N ASN A 21 15.35 0.76 22.39
CA ASN A 21 15.47 2.12 21.85
C ASN A 21 15.01 2.20 20.37
N GLY A 22 14.67 1.06 19.74
CA GLY A 22 14.26 0.99 18.35
C GLY A 22 15.43 0.88 17.37
N ASN A 23 16.65 0.59 17.85
CA ASN A 23 17.76 0.30 16.96
C ASN A 23 17.61 -1.10 16.36
N ILE A 24 17.90 -1.23 15.08
CA ILE A 24 17.87 -2.53 14.37
C ILE A 24 19.07 -3.35 14.86
N MET A 25 18.78 -4.52 15.42
CA MET A 25 19.80 -5.50 15.82
C MET A 25 20.04 -6.52 14.71
N HIS A 26 18.98 -6.98 14.05
CA HIS A 26 19.07 -7.92 12.93
C HIS A 26 17.81 -7.84 12.08
N GLU A 27 17.92 -8.16 10.76
CA GLU A 27 16.77 -8.23 9.87
C GLU A 27 16.85 -9.44 8.92
N ILE A 28 15.68 -9.96 8.56
CA ILE A 28 15.52 -11.08 7.61
C ILE A 28 14.39 -10.72 6.65
N VAL A 29 14.57 -11.04 5.37
CA VAL A 29 13.51 -10.95 4.36
C VAL A 29 13.30 -12.35 3.79
N ASP A 30 12.05 -12.80 3.75
CA ASP A 30 11.65 -14.09 3.23
C ASP A 30 10.43 -13.95 2.30
N GLN A 31 9.98 -15.04 1.72
CA GLN A 31 8.78 -15.07 0.89
C GLN A 31 7.51 -14.67 1.68
N SER A 32 6.45 -14.37 0.94
CA SER A 32 5.16 -13.97 1.53
C SER A 32 4.58 -15.06 2.43
N VAL A 33 3.96 -14.65 3.54
CA VAL A 33 3.14 -15.49 4.43
C VAL A 33 1.63 -15.24 4.20
N HIS A 34 1.25 -14.77 3.01
CA HIS A 34 -0.14 -14.47 2.69
C HIS A 34 -0.92 -15.75 2.40
N ILE A 35 -1.87 -16.11 3.25
CA ILE A 35 -2.57 -17.41 3.24
C ILE A 35 -3.48 -17.65 2.02
N LEU A 36 -3.79 -16.61 1.23
CA LEU A 36 -4.47 -16.79 -0.06
C LEU A 36 -3.52 -17.21 -1.19
N THR A 37 -2.20 -17.19 -0.95
CA THR A 37 -1.17 -17.51 -1.94
C THR A 37 -0.21 -18.62 -1.50
N GLN A 38 -0.24 -18.97 -0.21
CA GLN A 38 0.61 -19.99 0.41
C GLN A 38 -0.23 -20.96 1.25
N SER A 39 0.25 -22.21 1.47
CA SER A 39 -0.39 -23.11 2.42
C SER A 39 -0.12 -22.70 3.88
N GLU A 40 -0.98 -23.17 4.81
CA GLU A 40 -0.81 -22.90 6.24
C GLU A 40 0.55 -23.40 6.76
N GLU A 41 0.98 -24.60 6.35
CA GLU A 41 2.24 -25.20 6.76
C GLU A 41 3.43 -24.34 6.36
N ILE A 42 3.44 -23.85 5.12
CA ILE A 42 4.50 -22.96 4.62
C ILE A 42 4.53 -21.67 5.42
N CYS A 43 3.36 -21.07 5.70
CA CYS A 43 3.28 -19.86 6.51
C CYS A 43 3.81 -20.08 7.92
N ILE A 44 3.44 -21.19 8.57
CA ILE A 44 3.91 -21.55 9.92
C ILE A 44 5.44 -21.71 9.93
N ASP A 45 5.98 -22.43 8.96
CA ASP A 45 7.42 -22.71 8.89
C ASP A 45 8.24 -21.44 8.65
N ILE A 46 7.80 -20.56 7.73
CA ILE A 46 8.45 -19.28 7.48
C ILE A 46 8.45 -18.41 8.75
N LEU A 47 7.29 -18.25 9.39
CA LEU A 47 7.17 -17.41 10.58
C LEU A 47 8.03 -17.97 11.72
N ARG A 48 7.94 -19.27 12.01
CA ARG A 48 8.67 -19.94 13.09
C ARG A 48 10.17 -19.88 12.90
N LYS A 49 10.70 -20.29 11.73
CA LYS A 49 12.14 -20.33 11.48
C LYS A 49 12.79 -18.96 11.60
N ASN A 50 12.14 -17.90 11.05
CA ASN A 50 12.70 -16.56 11.05
C ASN A 50 12.64 -15.90 12.43
N VAL A 51 11.58 -16.12 13.20
CA VAL A 51 11.50 -15.62 14.58
C VAL A 51 12.53 -16.32 15.48
N LEU A 52 12.69 -17.65 15.36
CA LEU A 52 13.73 -18.37 16.11
C LEU A 52 15.15 -17.96 15.72
N ALA A 53 15.39 -17.65 14.45
CA ALA A 53 16.68 -17.14 13.99
C ALA A 53 17.00 -15.74 14.57
N LEU A 54 15.97 -14.91 14.80
CA LEU A 54 16.15 -13.58 15.42
C LEU A 54 16.26 -13.63 16.94
N ASP A 55 15.50 -14.48 17.61
CA ASP A 55 15.54 -14.62 19.07
C ASP A 55 15.17 -16.05 19.52
N SER A 56 16.16 -16.94 19.60
CA SER A 56 15.98 -18.31 20.09
C SER A 56 15.64 -18.39 21.59
N SER A 57 15.88 -17.30 22.35
CA SER A 57 15.61 -17.24 23.80
C SER A 57 14.13 -17.04 24.13
N LYS A 58 13.31 -16.70 23.13
CA LYS A 58 11.87 -16.41 23.26
C LYS A 58 11.54 -15.26 24.22
N GLN A 59 12.43 -14.31 24.38
CA GLN A 59 12.27 -13.15 25.25
C GLN A 59 11.76 -11.90 24.54
N ALA A 60 11.85 -11.87 23.22
CA ALA A 60 11.34 -10.76 22.42
C ALA A 60 9.79 -10.83 22.34
N ILE A 61 9.17 -9.66 22.28
CA ILE A 61 7.74 -9.54 21.95
C ILE A 61 7.62 -9.43 20.45
N ILE A 62 6.75 -10.26 19.85
CA ILE A 62 6.48 -10.25 18.40
C ILE A 62 5.31 -9.33 18.13
N ILE A 63 5.45 -8.43 17.16
CA ILE A 63 4.35 -7.60 16.64
C ILE A 63 4.27 -7.86 15.14
N ALA A 64 3.24 -8.58 14.72
CA ALA A 64 3.06 -8.97 13.34
C ALA A 64 1.91 -8.20 12.68
N GLY A 65 2.23 -7.45 11.62
CA GLY A 65 1.28 -6.87 10.69
C GLY A 65 1.13 -7.79 9.49
N LEU A 66 -0.04 -8.42 9.34
CA LEU A 66 -0.25 -9.47 8.34
C LEU A 66 -1.36 -9.08 7.36
N ALA A 67 -1.06 -9.18 6.07
CA ALA A 67 -2.04 -8.99 5.01
C ALA A 67 -3.19 -10.01 5.17
N GLY A 68 -4.43 -9.50 5.09
CA GLY A 68 -5.62 -10.33 5.31
C GLY A 68 -6.10 -10.39 6.76
N TYR A 69 -5.33 -9.95 7.74
CA TYR A 69 -5.76 -9.86 9.14
C TYR A 69 -6.72 -8.67 9.34
N GLY A 70 -7.94 -8.81 8.81
CA GLY A 70 -8.95 -7.76 8.79
C GLY A 70 -10.28 -8.19 9.43
N ASN A 71 -11.39 -7.67 8.88
CA ASN A 71 -12.74 -7.89 9.41
C ASN A 71 -13.39 -9.21 8.96
N GLN A 72 -12.81 -9.93 8.01
CA GLN A 72 -13.30 -11.22 7.55
C GLN A 72 -12.97 -12.30 8.60
N LYS A 73 -13.97 -12.76 9.31
CA LYS A 73 -13.81 -13.61 10.51
C LYS A 73 -13.06 -14.91 10.23
N GLU A 74 -13.39 -15.60 9.15
CA GLU A 74 -12.78 -16.89 8.77
C GLU A 74 -11.29 -16.73 8.50
N LEU A 75 -10.92 -15.76 7.68
CA LEU A 75 -9.54 -15.48 7.34
C LEU A 75 -8.72 -15.03 8.55
N ARG A 76 -9.32 -14.18 9.38
CA ARG A 76 -8.72 -13.76 10.65
C ARG A 76 -8.43 -14.95 11.58
N HIS A 77 -9.38 -15.86 11.71
CA HIS A 77 -9.24 -17.05 12.56
C HIS A 77 -8.15 -17.99 12.06
N GLN A 78 -8.03 -18.17 10.73
CA GLN A 78 -6.96 -18.95 10.13
C GLN A 78 -5.59 -18.32 10.43
N ILE A 79 -5.44 -17.01 10.27
CA ILE A 79 -4.19 -16.29 10.59
C ILE A 79 -3.84 -16.41 12.09
N GLU A 80 -4.81 -16.27 12.98
CA GLU A 80 -4.62 -16.45 14.42
C GLU A 80 -4.12 -17.87 14.76
N ASN A 81 -4.66 -18.92 14.14
CA ASN A 81 -4.21 -20.30 14.30
C ASN A 81 -2.79 -20.54 13.79
N ILE A 82 -2.44 -19.96 12.63
CA ILE A 82 -1.08 -20.00 12.08
C ILE A 82 -0.10 -19.36 13.05
N CYS A 83 -0.40 -18.14 13.52
CA CYS A 83 0.46 -17.40 14.43
C CYS A 83 0.59 -18.10 15.80
N LYS A 84 -0.48 -18.68 16.33
CA LYS A 84 -0.42 -19.48 17.56
C LYS A 84 0.54 -20.65 17.46
N LYS A 85 0.54 -21.35 16.30
CA LYS A 85 1.47 -22.48 16.07
C LYS A 85 2.91 -22.00 15.79
N ALA A 86 3.07 -20.87 15.07
CA ALA A 86 4.38 -20.35 14.69
C ALA A 86 5.12 -19.68 15.85
N PHE A 87 4.41 -18.95 16.71
CA PHE A 87 4.97 -18.13 17.80
C PHE A 87 4.85 -18.81 19.18
N ASP A 88 4.79 -20.15 19.18
CA ASP A 88 4.71 -20.91 20.41
C ASP A 88 5.81 -20.54 21.41
N GLY A 89 5.40 -20.17 22.63
CA GLY A 89 6.28 -19.74 23.71
C GLY A 89 6.73 -18.26 23.63
N TYR A 90 6.27 -17.48 22.66
CA TYR A 90 6.49 -16.04 22.62
C TYR A 90 5.24 -15.26 23.06
N GLN A 91 5.45 -14.07 23.60
CA GLN A 91 4.41 -13.06 23.69
C GLN A 91 4.27 -12.40 22.30
N TYR A 92 3.03 -12.28 21.77
CA TYR A 92 2.83 -11.66 20.46
C TYR A 92 1.55 -10.84 20.35
N LEU A 93 1.56 -9.90 19.42
CA LEU A 93 0.44 -9.05 19.03
C LEU A 93 0.23 -9.15 17.53
N LEU A 94 -1.04 -9.22 17.10
CA LEU A 94 -1.42 -9.29 15.69
C LEU A 94 -2.14 -8.02 15.27
N TYR A 95 -1.73 -7.48 14.13
CA TYR A 95 -2.30 -6.32 13.48
C TYR A 95 -2.51 -6.60 12.00
N ASN A 96 -3.30 -5.78 11.35
CA ASN A 96 -3.32 -5.72 9.89
C ASN A 96 -2.04 -5.03 9.38
N ASP A 97 -1.55 -5.43 8.19
CA ASP A 97 -0.40 -4.83 7.52
C ASP A 97 -0.55 -3.30 7.32
N VAL A 98 -1.78 -2.83 7.05
CA VAL A 98 -2.08 -1.40 6.94
C VAL A 98 -1.91 -0.68 8.27
N GLN A 99 -2.25 -1.30 9.41
CA GLN A 99 -2.11 -0.66 10.72
C GLN A 99 -0.65 -0.39 11.08
N ILE A 100 0.23 -1.35 10.84
CA ILE A 100 1.67 -1.15 11.07
C ILE A 100 2.26 -0.13 10.08
N ALA A 101 1.81 -0.14 8.82
CA ALA A 101 2.21 0.84 7.82
C ALA A 101 1.79 2.27 8.20
N LEU A 102 0.56 2.44 8.71
CA LEU A 102 0.04 3.71 9.23
C LEU A 102 0.90 4.22 10.40
N MET A 103 1.16 3.37 11.38
CA MET A 103 1.98 3.72 12.54
C MET A 103 3.41 4.08 12.17
N GLY A 104 4.03 3.36 11.23
CA GLY A 104 5.36 3.68 10.71
C GLY A 104 5.38 5.00 9.95
N ALA A 105 4.46 5.17 9.01
CA ALA A 105 4.39 6.35 8.16
C ALA A 105 4.19 7.66 8.95
N LEU A 106 3.42 7.60 10.04
CA LEU A 106 3.11 8.74 10.92
C LEU A 106 4.00 8.81 12.17
N ALA A 107 4.91 7.87 12.38
CA ALA A 107 5.69 7.75 13.61
C ALA A 107 4.82 7.73 14.89
N GLY A 108 3.64 7.14 14.81
CA GLY A 108 2.66 7.10 15.91
C GLY A 108 1.91 8.41 16.16
N GLN A 109 2.09 9.44 15.33
CA GLN A 109 1.40 10.72 15.45
C GLN A 109 0.03 10.68 14.75
N ASP A 110 -0.85 11.59 15.16
CA ASP A 110 -2.13 11.81 14.47
C ASP A 110 -1.88 12.30 13.04
N GLY A 111 -2.62 11.74 12.08
CA GLY A 111 -2.43 12.08 10.67
C GLY A 111 -3.26 11.20 9.74
N ILE A 112 -3.00 11.37 8.44
CA ILE A 112 -3.63 10.59 7.37
C ILE A 112 -2.55 9.91 6.53
N VAL A 113 -2.81 8.68 6.10
CA VAL A 113 -1.98 7.98 5.11
C VAL A 113 -2.83 7.61 3.91
N VAL A 114 -2.39 8.03 2.72
CA VAL A 114 -2.96 7.61 1.43
C VAL A 114 -2.10 6.50 0.86
N ILE A 115 -2.72 5.36 0.58
CA ILE A 115 -2.06 4.22 -0.05
C ILE A 115 -2.56 4.14 -1.49
N ALA A 116 -1.65 4.24 -2.47
CA ALA A 116 -1.96 4.11 -3.89
C ALA A 116 -0.95 3.17 -4.56
N GLY A 117 -1.32 1.90 -4.61
CA GLY A 117 -0.64 0.82 -5.32
C GLY A 117 -1.50 0.30 -6.46
N THR A 118 -1.71 -1.01 -6.55
CA THR A 118 -2.66 -1.62 -7.49
C THR A 118 -4.09 -1.12 -7.26
N GLY A 119 -4.49 -0.90 -6.01
CA GLY A 119 -5.70 -0.20 -5.59
C GLY A 119 -5.38 1.08 -4.81
N SER A 120 -6.41 1.80 -4.33
CA SER A 120 -6.26 3.02 -3.53
C SER A 120 -7.17 3.05 -2.32
N ILE A 121 -6.66 3.58 -1.21
CA ILE A 121 -7.37 3.72 0.06
C ILE A 121 -6.67 4.79 0.91
N ALA A 122 -7.42 5.46 1.79
CA ALA A 122 -6.85 6.34 2.80
C ALA A 122 -7.28 5.91 4.21
N PHE A 123 -6.40 6.14 5.17
CA PHE A 123 -6.68 5.95 6.59
C PHE A 123 -6.28 7.20 7.38
N SER A 124 -7.12 7.60 8.33
CA SER A 124 -6.72 8.51 9.39
C SER A 124 -6.38 7.75 10.67
N TYR A 125 -5.49 8.32 11.46
CA TYR A 125 -5.21 7.92 12.83
C TYR A 125 -5.33 9.16 13.71
N VAL A 126 -6.27 9.14 14.66
CA VAL A 126 -6.57 10.27 15.56
C VAL A 126 -6.87 9.73 16.95
N ALA A 127 -6.11 10.16 17.94
CA ALA A 127 -6.29 9.77 19.34
C ALA A 127 -6.43 8.23 19.56
N GLY A 128 -5.62 7.44 18.85
CA GLY A 128 -5.62 5.98 18.95
C GLY A 128 -6.71 5.28 18.13
N GLN A 129 -7.52 6.01 17.38
CA GLN A 129 -8.57 5.45 16.53
C GLN A 129 -8.23 5.63 15.05
N SER A 130 -8.50 4.61 14.24
CA SER A 130 -8.34 4.68 12.79
C SER A 130 -9.70 4.67 12.09
N LYS A 131 -9.83 5.52 11.05
CA LYS A 131 -10.95 5.49 10.11
C LYS A 131 -10.42 5.30 8.71
N ARG A 132 -11.21 4.69 7.85
CA ARG A 132 -10.87 4.49 6.44
C ARG A 132 -11.77 5.29 5.51
N CYS A 133 -11.23 5.66 4.33
CA CYS A 133 -11.98 6.16 3.20
C CYS A 133 -11.48 5.45 1.92
N GLY A 134 -12.40 5.03 1.05
CA GLY A 134 -12.07 4.25 -0.15
C GLY A 134 -11.74 2.78 0.12
N GLY A 135 -10.98 2.14 -0.80
CA GLY A 135 -10.60 0.73 -0.69
C GLY A 135 -11.75 -0.23 -0.95
N TRP A 136 -12.66 0.10 -1.86
CA TRP A 136 -13.82 -0.72 -2.23
C TRP A 136 -13.49 -1.75 -3.32
N GLY A 137 -12.24 -1.76 -3.80
CA GLY A 137 -11.79 -2.59 -4.89
C GLY A 137 -12.03 -1.96 -6.26
N TYR A 138 -11.30 -2.46 -7.25
CA TYR A 138 -11.19 -1.85 -8.58
C TYR A 138 -12.49 -1.82 -9.40
N GLN A 139 -13.49 -2.60 -9.02
CA GLN A 139 -14.81 -2.62 -9.70
C GLN A 139 -15.74 -1.53 -9.17
N LEU A 140 -15.55 -1.07 -7.93
CA LEU A 140 -16.45 -0.11 -7.24
C LEU A 140 -15.72 1.15 -6.81
N GLY A 141 -14.39 1.20 -6.94
CA GLY A 141 -13.55 2.27 -6.44
C GLY A 141 -12.11 2.12 -6.92
N ASP A 142 -11.15 2.33 -6.02
CA ASP A 142 -9.71 2.33 -6.30
C ASP A 142 -9.29 3.42 -7.30
N GLU A 143 -10.03 4.54 -7.37
CA GLU A 143 -9.72 5.68 -8.22
C GLU A 143 -8.38 6.30 -7.82
N GLY A 144 -7.60 6.73 -8.80
CA GLY A 144 -6.23 7.25 -8.61
C GLY A 144 -5.17 6.16 -8.36
N SER A 145 -5.54 4.87 -8.32
CA SER A 145 -4.61 3.75 -8.22
C SER A 145 -3.86 3.48 -9.53
N ALA A 146 -2.85 2.60 -9.49
CA ALA A 146 -2.15 2.16 -10.69
C ALA A 146 -3.08 1.43 -11.68
N TYR A 147 -4.05 0.66 -11.20
CA TYR A 147 -5.07 0.05 -12.06
C TYR A 147 -5.91 1.11 -12.74
N TRP A 148 -6.41 2.10 -11.99
CA TRP A 148 -7.20 3.19 -12.54
C TRP A 148 -6.40 3.99 -13.60
N ILE A 149 -5.14 4.34 -13.30
CA ILE A 149 -4.23 5.02 -14.24
C ILE A 149 -4.10 4.21 -15.53
N GLY A 150 -3.88 2.90 -15.42
CA GLY A 150 -3.79 2.00 -16.57
C GLY A 150 -5.09 1.96 -17.40
N CYS A 151 -6.25 1.93 -16.74
CA CYS A 151 -7.55 2.01 -17.42
C CYS A 151 -7.70 3.35 -18.18
N GLN A 152 -7.34 4.48 -17.56
CA GLN A 152 -7.39 5.79 -18.21
C GLN A 152 -6.46 5.84 -19.42
N LEU A 153 -5.26 5.27 -19.33
CA LEU A 153 -4.32 5.21 -20.43
C LEU A 153 -4.90 4.46 -21.64
N LEU A 154 -5.51 3.29 -21.42
CA LEU A 154 -6.17 2.52 -22.47
C LEU A 154 -7.38 3.25 -23.05
N GLN A 155 -8.18 3.92 -22.22
CA GLN A 155 -9.30 4.73 -22.69
C GLN A 155 -8.84 5.90 -23.57
N LYS A 156 -7.76 6.63 -23.18
CA LYS A 156 -7.18 7.70 -24.03
C LYS A 156 -6.67 7.16 -25.34
N TYR A 157 -6.05 5.98 -25.36
CA TYR A 157 -5.67 5.30 -26.61
C TYR A 157 -6.89 5.07 -27.52
N CYS A 158 -7.94 4.46 -27.02
CA CYS A 158 -9.17 4.20 -27.81
C CYS A 158 -9.79 5.51 -28.32
N GLN A 159 -9.82 6.57 -27.51
CA GLN A 159 -10.33 7.87 -27.93
C GLN A 159 -9.47 8.50 -29.06
N GLN A 160 -8.16 8.23 -29.09
CA GLN A 160 -7.29 8.68 -30.18
C GLN A 160 -7.46 7.82 -31.45
N VAL A 161 -7.74 6.53 -31.29
CA VAL A 161 -8.12 5.65 -32.42
C VAL A 161 -9.38 6.16 -33.11
N ASP A 162 -10.41 6.48 -32.32
CA ASP A 162 -11.72 6.97 -32.82
C ASP A 162 -11.67 8.41 -33.39
N GLY A 163 -10.56 9.13 -33.21
CA GLY A 163 -10.48 10.55 -33.60
C GLY A 163 -11.19 11.51 -32.63
N ARG A 164 -11.68 11.03 -31.47
CA ARG A 164 -12.25 11.88 -30.40
C ARG A 164 -11.18 12.74 -29.71
N LEU A 165 -9.93 12.32 -29.75
CA LEU A 165 -8.77 13.04 -29.28
C LEU A 165 -7.69 13.06 -30.35
N PRO A 166 -6.87 14.14 -30.45
CA PRO A 166 -5.68 14.15 -31.30
C PRO A 166 -4.71 13.04 -30.90
N ARG A 167 -4.08 12.39 -31.90
CA ARG A 167 -3.03 11.41 -31.64
C ARG A 167 -1.78 12.09 -31.09
N THR A 168 -1.26 11.52 -30.01
CA THR A 168 -0.03 11.93 -29.35
C THR A 168 0.96 10.77 -29.28
N LEU A 169 2.06 10.94 -28.56
CA LEU A 169 3.02 9.86 -28.28
C LEU A 169 2.35 8.67 -27.59
N LEU A 170 1.32 8.90 -26.75
CA LEU A 170 0.54 7.89 -26.07
C LEU A 170 -0.01 6.85 -27.05
N TYR A 171 -0.59 7.26 -28.18
CA TYR A 171 -1.13 6.35 -29.19
C TYR A 171 -0.08 5.34 -29.67
N HIS A 172 1.10 5.83 -30.03
CA HIS A 172 2.17 4.98 -30.55
C HIS A 172 2.71 4.03 -29.48
N LYS A 173 2.95 4.55 -28.29
CA LYS A 173 3.54 3.77 -27.18
C LYS A 173 2.59 2.73 -26.61
N VAL A 174 1.29 3.00 -26.54
CA VAL A 174 0.30 1.98 -26.11
C VAL A 174 0.19 0.90 -27.17
N LYS A 175 0.11 1.26 -28.47
CA LYS A 175 0.07 0.30 -29.58
C LYS A 175 1.28 -0.64 -29.56
N GLU A 176 2.48 -0.08 -29.42
CA GLU A 176 3.75 -0.81 -29.30
C GLU A 176 3.75 -1.74 -28.08
N TYR A 177 3.45 -1.20 -26.91
CA TYR A 177 3.45 -1.96 -25.63
C TYR A 177 2.50 -3.14 -25.62
N CYS A 178 1.30 -2.96 -26.19
CA CYS A 178 0.27 -4.00 -26.28
C CYS A 178 0.49 -4.95 -27.47
N GLY A 179 1.48 -4.70 -28.35
CA GLY A 179 1.76 -5.53 -29.53
C GLY A 179 0.62 -5.56 -30.55
N LEU A 180 -0.09 -4.41 -30.72
CA LEU A 180 -1.26 -4.36 -31.59
C LEU A 180 -0.83 -4.16 -33.06
N MET A 181 -1.23 -5.07 -33.93
CA MET A 181 -1.06 -4.92 -35.38
C MET A 181 -2.08 -3.91 -35.94
N ASN A 182 -3.34 -4.08 -35.56
CA ASN A 182 -4.43 -3.15 -35.86
C ASN A 182 -4.95 -2.48 -34.60
N ASP A 183 -5.51 -1.30 -34.71
CA ASP A 183 -5.98 -0.54 -33.56
C ASP A 183 -7.12 -1.26 -32.79
N TYR A 184 -8.00 -1.97 -33.52
CA TYR A 184 -9.11 -2.73 -32.94
C TYR A 184 -8.68 -4.05 -32.27
N ASP A 185 -7.44 -4.49 -32.43
CA ASP A 185 -6.90 -5.65 -31.70
C ASP A 185 -6.88 -5.40 -30.18
N MET A 186 -7.03 -4.15 -29.75
CA MET A 186 -7.19 -3.78 -28.34
C MET A 186 -8.35 -4.51 -27.66
N ILE A 187 -9.45 -4.77 -28.38
CA ILE A 187 -10.61 -5.51 -27.85
C ILE A 187 -10.20 -6.94 -27.49
N GLN A 188 -9.49 -7.60 -28.39
CA GLN A 188 -9.00 -8.96 -28.15
C GLN A 188 -7.89 -9.00 -27.10
N TYR A 189 -6.99 -8.01 -27.11
CA TYR A 189 -5.94 -7.86 -26.11
C TYR A 189 -6.53 -7.85 -24.70
N ARG A 190 -7.60 -7.07 -24.48
CA ARG A 190 -8.31 -7.00 -23.21
C ARG A 190 -8.90 -8.35 -22.79
N HIS A 191 -9.57 -9.07 -23.71
CA HIS A 191 -10.19 -10.36 -23.42
C HIS A 191 -9.17 -11.49 -23.10
N ARG A 192 -7.94 -11.38 -23.59
CA ARG A 192 -6.88 -12.37 -23.36
C ARG A 192 -6.03 -12.11 -22.11
N MET A 193 -6.29 -11.04 -21.36
CA MET A 193 -5.51 -10.72 -20.16
C MET A 193 -5.77 -11.77 -19.07
N GLU A 194 -4.77 -12.58 -18.79
CA GLU A 194 -4.69 -13.32 -17.53
C GLU A 194 -4.32 -12.34 -16.41
N ASN A 195 -5.03 -12.41 -15.28
CA ASN A 195 -4.82 -11.49 -14.15
C ASN A 195 -4.90 -10.00 -14.55
N GLU A 196 -6.01 -9.66 -15.24
CA GLU A 196 -6.30 -8.33 -15.80
C GLU A 196 -5.91 -7.17 -14.88
N ARG A 197 -6.28 -7.27 -13.58
CA ARG A 197 -5.98 -6.22 -12.60
C ARG A 197 -4.49 -5.91 -12.51
N LYS A 198 -3.65 -6.94 -12.50
CA LYS A 198 -2.20 -6.79 -12.41
C LYS A 198 -1.60 -6.26 -13.71
N VAL A 199 -2.06 -6.77 -14.85
CA VAL A 199 -1.59 -6.35 -16.18
C VAL A 199 -1.91 -4.88 -16.41
N ILE A 200 -3.14 -4.46 -16.15
CA ILE A 200 -3.55 -3.05 -16.32
C ILE A 200 -2.83 -2.14 -15.34
N ALA A 201 -2.64 -2.52 -14.07
CA ALA A 201 -1.88 -1.73 -13.12
C ALA A 201 -0.42 -1.50 -13.56
N HIS A 202 0.19 -2.44 -14.30
CA HIS A 202 1.52 -2.27 -14.87
C HIS A 202 1.62 -1.14 -15.90
N LEU A 203 0.52 -0.81 -16.60
CA LEU A 203 0.47 0.30 -17.55
C LEU A 203 0.69 1.67 -16.90
N ALA A 204 0.53 1.79 -15.58
CA ALA A 204 0.91 3.01 -14.88
C ALA A 204 2.40 3.37 -15.04
N LYS A 205 3.26 2.38 -15.28
CA LYS A 205 4.68 2.62 -15.60
C LYS A 205 4.82 3.25 -16.98
N LEU A 206 4.03 2.79 -17.96
CA LEU A 206 4.02 3.41 -19.29
C LEU A 206 3.50 4.84 -19.23
N ASN A 207 2.45 5.10 -18.43
CA ASN A 207 1.97 6.46 -18.21
C ASN A 207 3.05 7.38 -17.64
N TYR A 208 3.88 6.85 -16.72
CA TYR A 208 5.01 7.61 -16.15
C TYR A 208 6.06 7.96 -17.23
N GLU A 209 6.42 6.99 -18.10
CA GLU A 209 7.37 7.25 -19.20
C GLU A 209 6.83 8.28 -20.19
N LEU A 210 5.53 8.27 -20.47
CA LEU A 210 4.86 9.26 -21.33
C LEU A 210 4.82 10.66 -20.66
N ALA A 211 4.53 10.71 -19.36
CA ALA A 211 4.54 11.97 -18.62
C ALA A 211 5.92 12.62 -18.59
N LYS A 212 6.99 11.83 -18.48
CA LYS A 212 8.38 12.34 -18.62
C LYS A 212 8.68 12.95 -19.99
N GLN A 213 7.97 12.51 -21.02
CA GLN A 213 8.06 13.04 -22.38
C GLN A 213 7.03 14.14 -22.67
N ASN A 214 6.38 14.66 -21.61
CA ASN A 214 5.38 15.72 -21.66
C ASN A 214 4.15 15.37 -22.53
N ASP A 215 3.78 14.09 -22.62
CA ASP A 215 2.51 13.74 -23.27
C ASP A 215 1.34 14.36 -22.48
N PRO A 216 0.48 15.17 -23.14
CA PRO A 216 -0.54 15.95 -22.46
C PRO A 216 -1.58 15.06 -21.76
N TYR A 217 -1.92 13.91 -22.32
CA TYR A 217 -2.89 13.00 -21.73
C TYR A 217 -2.31 12.21 -20.57
N ALA A 218 -1.03 11.84 -20.64
CA ALA A 218 -0.36 11.20 -19.52
C ALA A 218 -0.24 12.14 -18.31
N LEU A 219 0.02 13.42 -18.54
CA LEU A 219 0.01 14.47 -17.51
C LEU A 219 -1.39 14.67 -16.93
N GLN A 220 -2.43 14.73 -17.78
CA GLN A 220 -3.83 14.84 -17.36
C GLN A 220 -4.25 13.66 -16.47
N ILE A 221 -3.87 12.43 -16.83
CA ILE A 221 -4.17 11.23 -16.03
C ILE A 221 -3.61 11.37 -14.61
N TYR A 222 -2.41 11.94 -14.41
CA TYR A 222 -1.88 12.18 -13.07
C TYR A 222 -2.60 13.31 -12.33
N GLN A 223 -3.08 14.34 -13.01
CA GLN A 223 -3.91 15.39 -12.40
C GLN A 223 -5.23 14.79 -11.89
N ASP A 224 -5.90 14.00 -12.73
CA ASP A 224 -7.15 13.34 -12.38
C ASP A 224 -6.95 12.32 -11.24
N ALA A 225 -5.85 11.53 -11.29
CA ALA A 225 -5.49 10.61 -10.22
C ALA A 225 -5.28 11.33 -8.89
N ALA A 226 -4.60 12.47 -8.90
CA ALA A 226 -4.38 13.28 -7.70
C ALA A 226 -5.69 13.86 -7.14
N HIS A 227 -6.60 14.28 -8.01
CA HIS A 227 -7.95 14.72 -7.61
C HIS A 227 -8.69 13.58 -6.87
N HIS A 228 -8.69 12.37 -7.43
CA HIS A 228 -9.31 11.21 -6.79
C HIS A 228 -8.65 10.84 -5.45
N LEU A 229 -7.33 10.85 -5.38
CA LEU A 229 -6.62 10.59 -4.12
C LEU A 229 -6.91 11.67 -3.06
N ALA A 230 -7.02 12.94 -3.47
CA ALA A 230 -7.43 14.03 -2.58
C ALA A 230 -8.84 13.83 -2.07
N SER A 231 -9.77 13.33 -2.89
CA SER A 231 -11.15 13.04 -2.48
C SER A 231 -11.24 12.03 -1.33
N LEU A 232 -10.27 11.14 -1.18
CA LEU A 232 -10.18 10.23 -0.04
C LEU A 232 -9.73 10.94 1.24
N VAL A 233 -8.97 12.02 1.12
CA VAL A 233 -8.43 12.78 2.27
C VAL A 233 -9.48 13.68 2.88
N TRP A 234 -10.29 14.38 2.06
CA TRP A 234 -11.25 15.36 2.52
C TRP A 234 -12.22 14.88 3.62
N PRO A 235 -12.85 13.70 3.52
CA PRO A 235 -13.72 13.19 4.58
C PRO A 235 -12.99 12.94 5.90
N LEU A 236 -11.74 12.44 5.82
CA LEU A 236 -10.91 12.12 6.97
C LEU A 236 -10.32 13.37 7.64
N ALA A 237 -10.05 14.42 6.85
CA ALA A 237 -9.50 15.68 7.33
C ALA A 237 -10.45 16.41 8.30
N LYS A 238 -11.75 16.12 8.25
CA LYS A 238 -12.77 16.71 9.15
C LYS A 238 -12.57 16.37 10.62
N ASP A 239 -11.84 15.29 10.92
CA ASP A 239 -11.54 14.87 12.30
C ASP A 239 -10.41 15.70 12.95
N PHE A 240 -9.68 16.49 12.16
CA PHE A 240 -8.56 17.30 12.62
C PHE A 240 -8.99 18.76 12.85
N LYS A 241 -8.74 19.28 14.07
CA LYS A 241 -8.99 20.68 14.43
C LYS A 241 -7.85 21.63 14.08
N TYR A 242 -6.65 21.07 13.88
CA TYR A 242 -5.40 21.79 13.63
C TYR A 242 -4.69 21.18 12.41
N SER A 243 -3.48 21.66 12.13
CA SER A 243 -2.63 21.09 11.10
C SER A 243 -2.32 19.61 11.39
N PHE A 244 -2.26 18.79 10.36
CA PHE A 244 -1.99 17.37 10.46
C PHE A 244 -0.99 16.90 9.40
N ILE A 245 -0.40 15.73 9.63
CA ILE A 245 0.50 15.07 8.68
C ILE A 245 -0.32 14.24 7.70
N LEU A 246 -0.04 14.40 6.40
CA LEU A 246 -0.45 13.48 5.35
C LEU A 246 0.78 12.74 4.83
N SER A 247 0.83 11.44 5.03
CA SER A 247 1.84 10.59 4.41
C SER A 247 1.25 9.76 3.26
N TYR A 248 2.10 9.19 2.42
CA TYR A 248 1.69 8.46 1.23
C TYR A 248 2.54 7.22 1.01
N ILE A 249 1.89 6.11 0.60
CA ILE A 249 2.54 4.81 0.38
C ILE A 249 2.05 4.23 -0.96
N GLY A 250 2.92 3.53 -1.65
CA GLY A 250 2.58 2.74 -2.85
C GLY A 250 3.21 3.23 -4.13
N GLY A 251 3.14 2.35 -5.15
CA GLY A 251 3.87 2.51 -6.41
C GLY A 251 3.47 3.72 -7.24
N VAL A 252 2.25 4.25 -7.08
CA VAL A 252 1.81 5.46 -7.80
C VAL A 252 2.66 6.67 -7.43
N PHE A 253 3.11 6.76 -6.17
CA PHE A 253 3.92 7.89 -5.71
C PHE A 253 5.38 7.85 -6.19
N LEU A 254 5.81 6.75 -6.81
CA LEU A 254 7.10 6.71 -7.53
C LEU A 254 7.13 7.68 -8.74
N ALA A 255 5.96 8.12 -9.21
CA ALA A 255 5.84 9.18 -10.20
C ALA A 255 6.21 10.58 -9.66
N LYS A 256 6.54 10.70 -8.37
CA LYS A 256 7.08 11.92 -7.73
C LYS A 256 6.23 13.16 -8.04
N ASP A 257 6.85 14.19 -8.62
CA ASP A 257 6.23 15.48 -8.89
C ASP A 257 4.99 15.40 -9.79
N TYR A 258 4.89 14.40 -10.66
CA TYR A 258 3.72 14.23 -11.54
C TYR A 258 2.44 13.97 -10.78
N ILE A 259 2.53 13.29 -9.63
CA ILE A 259 1.37 13.01 -8.75
C ILE A 259 1.35 13.92 -7.52
N LEU A 260 2.53 14.22 -6.91
CA LEU A 260 2.59 14.96 -5.66
C LEU A 260 2.28 16.45 -5.81
N LYS A 261 2.71 17.10 -6.92
CA LYS A 261 2.38 18.52 -7.16
C LYS A 261 0.88 18.73 -7.35
N PRO A 262 0.18 17.98 -8.23
CA PRO A 262 -1.28 18.05 -8.31
C PRO A 262 -1.97 17.74 -6.98
N LEU A 263 -1.55 16.70 -6.24
CA LEU A 263 -2.13 16.34 -4.95
C LEU A 263 -2.00 17.49 -3.92
N LYS A 264 -0.83 18.13 -3.86
CA LYS A 264 -0.61 19.32 -3.01
C LYS A 264 -1.54 20.47 -3.40
N LYS A 265 -1.76 20.68 -4.70
CA LYS A 265 -2.67 21.70 -5.21
C LYS A 265 -4.12 21.42 -4.79
N GLU A 266 -4.59 20.17 -4.97
CA GLU A 266 -5.94 19.74 -4.58
C GLU A 266 -6.19 19.91 -3.08
N LEU A 267 -5.18 19.72 -2.25
CA LEU A 267 -5.29 19.80 -0.78
C LEU A 267 -4.86 21.17 -0.21
N SER A 268 -4.63 22.17 -1.06
CA SER A 268 -4.11 23.49 -0.65
C SER A 268 -5.00 24.25 0.33
N ALA A 269 -6.30 23.96 0.37
CA ALA A 269 -7.23 24.55 1.34
C ALA A 269 -7.16 23.92 2.75
N LEU A 270 -6.44 22.80 2.91
CA LEU A 270 -6.23 22.14 4.19
C LEU A 270 -4.92 22.59 4.83
N GLN A 271 -4.91 22.68 6.15
CA GLN A 271 -3.66 22.87 6.91
C GLN A 271 -2.93 21.53 7.05
N VAL A 272 -2.36 21.04 5.95
CA VAL A 272 -1.75 19.72 5.85
C VAL A 272 -0.27 19.80 5.47
N GLN A 273 0.58 19.05 6.20
CA GLN A 273 1.97 18.83 5.84
C GLN A 273 2.09 17.49 5.11
N ILE A 274 2.35 17.54 3.80
CA ILE A 274 2.52 16.33 2.98
C ILE A 274 3.99 15.90 3.00
N GLN A 275 4.24 14.67 3.45
CA GLN A 275 5.59 14.12 3.58
C GLN A 275 5.64 12.62 3.27
N SER A 276 6.83 12.12 2.91
CA SER A 276 7.10 10.69 2.80
C SER A 276 6.94 9.98 4.15
N PRO A 277 6.72 8.65 4.18
CA PRO A 277 6.72 7.88 5.41
C PRO A 277 7.94 8.15 6.26
N ILE A 278 7.74 8.36 7.57
CA ILE A 278 8.84 8.64 8.51
C ILE A 278 9.62 7.34 8.76
N PHE A 279 8.90 6.24 8.99
CA PHE A 279 9.46 4.92 9.20
C PHE A 279 8.77 3.87 8.34
N PRO A 280 9.42 2.73 8.06
CA PRO A 280 8.82 1.60 7.37
C PRO A 280 7.80 0.85 8.24
N PRO A 281 6.94 -0.03 7.65
CA PRO A 281 5.89 -0.75 8.38
C PRO A 281 6.39 -1.56 9.57
N GLU A 282 7.49 -2.28 9.44
CA GLU A 282 8.07 -3.09 10.51
C GLU A 282 8.52 -2.26 11.72
N TYR A 283 8.91 -0.99 11.50
CA TYR A 283 9.14 -0.04 12.60
C TYR A 283 7.82 0.43 13.22
N GLY A 284 6.78 0.57 12.43
CA GLY A 284 5.41 0.82 12.94
C GLY A 284 4.93 -0.31 13.86
N ALA A 285 5.27 -1.56 13.54
CA ALA A 285 5.03 -2.70 14.44
C ALA A 285 5.76 -2.52 15.77
N TYR A 286 7.04 -2.14 15.74
CA TYR A 286 7.80 -1.82 16.96
C TYR A 286 7.12 -0.72 17.79
N LEU A 287 6.64 0.37 17.17
CA LEU A 287 5.95 1.45 17.87
C LEU A 287 4.66 0.96 18.58
N LEU A 288 3.87 0.11 17.93
CA LEU A 288 2.68 -0.51 18.53
C LEU A 288 3.05 -1.40 19.73
N GLY A 289 4.16 -2.15 19.64
CA GLY A 289 4.67 -2.95 20.74
C GLY A 289 5.06 -2.08 21.95
N LYS A 290 5.75 -0.97 21.72
CA LYS A 290 6.10 0.00 22.77
C LYS A 290 4.87 0.61 23.43
N GLU A 291 3.86 0.97 22.64
CA GLU A 291 2.60 1.52 23.14
C GLU A 291 1.85 0.49 24.01
N TYR A 292 1.78 -0.77 23.55
CA TYR A 292 1.17 -1.86 24.32
C TYR A 292 1.82 -2.05 25.69
N ILE A 293 3.16 -2.09 25.75
CA ILE A 293 3.89 -2.24 27.01
C ILE A 293 3.63 -1.08 27.95
N LYS A 294 3.66 0.16 27.44
CA LYS A 294 3.36 1.34 28.28
C LYS A 294 1.95 1.29 28.89
N LYS A 295 0.95 0.80 28.12
CA LYS A 295 -0.44 0.69 28.63
C LYS A 295 -0.65 -0.44 29.62
N ASN A 296 0.19 -1.48 29.60
CA ASN A 296 0.05 -2.65 30.47
C ASN A 296 1.11 -2.72 31.60
N ALA A 297 1.99 -1.75 31.70
CA ALA A 297 3.00 -1.61 32.77
C ALA A 297 2.50 -0.78 33.96
N ILE A 298 1.24 -0.38 33.95
CA ILE A 298 0.51 0.29 35.04
C ILE A 298 -0.41 -0.72 35.69
#